data_31dfe04df60f64d1c464c0c1271915bd
#
_entry.id   31dfe04df60f64d1c464c0c1271915bd
#
_cell.length_a   1.000
_cell.length_b   1.000
_cell.length_c   1.000
_cell.angle_alpha   90.00
_cell.angle_beta   90.00
_cell.angle_gamma   90.00
#
_symmetry.space_group_name_H-M   'P 1'
#
loop_
_entity.id
_entity.type
_entity.pdbx_description
1 polymer ?
#
loop_
_entity_poly.entity_id
_entity_poly.type
_entity_poly.pdbx_seq_one_letter_code
_entity_poly.pdbx_strand_id
1 'polypeptide(L)'
;MPVAEIESPDAHKFGTVGVVALDREGNIAAGTSTGGTQAKRWGRVGDSPIIGAGTYASNQSCALSATGTGEYFIRLTVAREVCALVQYKGLTLQQAADQIIHKELESLHGDGGLIAITPDGQLAWSFNTPGMFRAKLTEGGKLQIGIYNDLSLIHIRCV
;
A
#
# COMPACT_ATOMS: atom_id res chain seq x y z
N MET A 1 42.84 -3.87 10.62
CA MET A 1 41.91 -3.92 9.47
C MET A 1 40.74 -3.03 9.80
N PRO A 2 40.48 -1.94 9.09
CA PRO A 2 39.32 -1.11 9.36
C PRO A 2 38.05 -1.87 8.90
N VAL A 3 37.12 -2.04 9.82
CA VAL A 3 35.78 -2.50 9.50
C VAL A 3 35.12 -1.38 8.71
N ALA A 4 34.79 -1.64 7.46
CA ALA A 4 34.03 -0.71 6.66
C ALA A 4 32.63 -0.57 7.30
N GLU A 5 32.38 0.58 7.91
CA GLU A 5 31.04 1.00 8.29
C GLU A 5 30.24 1.18 6.98
N ILE A 6 29.37 0.23 6.70
CA ILE A 6 28.33 0.40 5.70
C ILE A 6 27.20 1.15 6.39
N GLU A 7 27.37 2.45 6.53
CA GLU A 7 26.24 3.34 6.77
C GLU A 7 25.48 3.48 5.46
N SER A 8 24.38 2.74 5.33
CA SER A 8 23.32 3.13 4.41
C SER A 8 22.33 4.01 5.19
N PRO A 9 22.28 5.32 4.91
CA PRO A 9 21.46 6.26 5.70
C PRO A 9 19.96 6.06 5.60
N ASP A 10 19.46 5.19 4.70
CA ASP A 10 18.05 5.15 4.31
C ASP A 10 17.35 3.79 4.43
N ALA A 11 17.86 2.91 5.29
CA ALA A 11 17.14 1.67 5.55
C ALA A 11 16.04 1.88 6.61
N HIS A 12 15.10 2.77 6.37
CA HIS A 12 13.79 2.71 7.03
C HIS A 12 13.09 1.46 6.55
N LYS A 13 13.37 0.35 7.22
CA LYS A 13 12.74 -0.93 6.94
C LYS A 13 11.31 -0.88 7.46
N PHE A 14 10.41 -0.54 6.58
CA PHE A 14 8.98 -0.72 6.81
C PHE A 14 8.67 -2.22 6.73
N GLY A 15 8.25 -2.79 7.83
CA GLY A 15 7.89 -4.22 7.94
C GLY A 15 6.38 -4.44 7.89
N THR A 16 5.65 -3.65 7.11
CA THR A 16 4.21 -3.78 6.97
C THR A 16 3.88 -4.79 5.87
N VAL A 17 2.96 -5.70 6.17
CA VAL A 17 2.33 -6.58 5.17
C VAL A 17 0.87 -6.21 5.07
N GLY A 18 0.32 -6.28 3.84
CA GLY A 18 -1.06 -5.96 3.57
C GLY A 18 -1.68 -6.90 2.55
N VAL A 19 -2.98 -7.05 2.62
CA VAL A 19 -3.77 -7.82 1.65
C VAL A 19 -5.07 -7.10 1.35
N VAL A 20 -5.48 -7.16 0.10
CA VAL A 20 -6.83 -6.83 -0.36
C VAL A 20 -7.38 -8.04 -1.11
N ALA A 21 -8.62 -8.36 -0.90
CA ALA A 21 -9.25 -9.54 -1.48
C ALA A 21 -10.65 -9.21 -2.00
N LEU A 22 -11.04 -9.91 -3.05
CA LEU A 22 -12.38 -9.90 -3.63
C LEU A 22 -12.89 -11.35 -3.66
N ASP A 23 -14.07 -11.60 -3.13
CA ASP A 23 -14.73 -12.90 -3.21
C ASP A 23 -15.57 -13.05 -4.48
N ARG A 24 -16.18 -14.22 -4.66
CA ARG A 24 -17.01 -14.51 -5.82
C ARG A 24 -18.36 -13.80 -5.81
N GLU A 25 -18.80 -13.36 -4.66
CA GLU A 25 -20.04 -12.59 -4.46
C GLU A 25 -19.85 -11.09 -4.67
N GLY A 26 -18.62 -10.63 -4.93
CA GLY A 26 -18.29 -9.20 -5.12
C GLY A 26 -18.00 -8.47 -3.80
N ASN A 27 -17.83 -9.19 -2.69
CA ASN A 27 -17.42 -8.57 -1.45
C ASN A 27 -15.91 -8.38 -1.40
N ILE A 28 -15.48 -7.25 -0.91
CA ILE A 28 -14.07 -6.91 -0.76
C ILE A 28 -13.66 -6.79 0.71
N ALA A 29 -12.41 -7.14 0.98
CA ALA A 29 -11.82 -7.06 2.30
C ALA A 29 -10.40 -6.50 2.23
N ALA A 30 -9.95 -5.88 3.31
CA ALA A 30 -8.57 -5.44 3.49
C ALA A 30 -8.04 -5.87 4.86
N GLY A 31 -6.76 -6.18 4.92
CA GLY A 31 -6.06 -6.47 6.17
C GLY A 31 -4.65 -5.89 6.13
N THR A 32 -4.19 -5.34 7.24
CA THR A 32 -2.85 -4.78 7.38
C THR A 32 -2.23 -5.25 8.69
N SER A 33 -0.97 -5.65 8.68
CA SER A 33 -0.24 -6.07 9.87
C SER A 33 1.17 -5.48 9.87
N THR A 34 1.62 -4.98 11.02
CA THR A 34 2.93 -4.35 11.15
C THR A 34 3.45 -4.42 12.59
N GLY A 35 4.76 -4.43 12.74
CA GLY A 35 5.43 -4.12 14.00
C GLY A 35 5.59 -2.61 14.24
N GLY A 36 5.22 -1.78 13.28
CA GLY A 36 5.43 -0.33 13.29
C GLY A 36 6.86 0.08 12.94
N THR A 37 7.17 1.35 13.15
CA THR A 37 8.49 1.92 12.89
C THR A 37 9.53 1.39 13.88
N GLN A 38 10.73 1.07 13.40
CA GLN A 38 11.84 0.64 14.24
C GLN A 38 12.19 1.73 15.27
N ALA A 39 12.50 1.30 16.48
CA ALA A 39 12.84 2.18 17.61
C ALA A 39 11.76 3.21 17.99
N LYS A 40 10.51 2.98 17.61
CA LYS A 40 9.39 3.84 18.05
C LYS A 40 9.30 3.87 19.59
N ARG A 41 8.90 5.04 20.11
CA ARG A 41 8.63 5.18 21.55
C ARG A 41 7.30 4.55 21.94
N TRP A 42 7.12 4.29 23.23
CA TRP A 42 5.88 3.77 23.80
C TRP A 42 4.70 4.72 23.50
N GLY A 43 3.56 4.14 23.17
CA GLY A 43 2.36 4.88 22.87
C GLY A 43 2.26 5.37 21.40
N ARG A 44 3.30 5.18 20.56
CA ARG A 44 3.19 5.50 19.13
C ARG A 44 2.22 4.55 18.45
N VAL A 45 1.24 5.12 17.77
CA VAL A 45 0.29 4.41 16.89
C VAL A 45 0.56 4.88 15.47
N GLY A 46 0.77 3.94 14.55
CA GLY A 46 0.86 4.20 13.12
C GLY A 46 -0.51 4.11 12.44
N ASP A 47 -0.50 4.14 11.12
CA ASP A 47 -1.70 4.11 10.28
C ASP A 47 -2.39 2.75 10.23
N SER A 48 -1.64 1.66 10.32
CA SER A 48 -2.15 0.29 10.09
C SER A 48 -3.39 -0.09 10.91
N PRO A 49 -3.48 0.25 12.24
CA PRO A 49 -4.67 -0.10 13.03
C PRO A 49 -5.80 0.92 12.90
N ILE A 50 -5.59 2.03 12.18
CA ILE A 50 -6.59 3.09 12.05
C ILE A 50 -7.37 2.89 10.76
N ILE A 51 -8.67 2.55 10.91
CA ILE A 51 -9.58 2.41 9.78
C ILE A 51 -9.68 3.75 9.03
N GLY A 52 -9.43 3.70 7.72
CA GLY A 52 -9.42 4.88 6.86
C GLY A 52 -8.02 5.50 6.68
N ALA A 53 -7.05 5.19 7.52
CA ALA A 53 -5.66 5.63 7.35
C ALA A 53 -4.83 4.59 6.60
N GLY A 54 -4.50 3.46 7.22
CA GLY A 54 -3.69 2.40 6.64
C GLY A 54 -4.49 1.20 6.12
N THR A 55 -5.75 1.09 6.50
CA THR A 55 -6.64 -0.03 6.13
C THR A 55 -8.07 0.47 5.98
N TYR A 56 -8.72 0.10 4.89
CA TYR A 56 -10.14 0.42 4.66
C TYR A 56 -10.77 -0.58 3.70
N ALA A 57 -12.04 -0.91 3.89
CA ALA A 57 -12.82 -1.66 2.91
C ALA A 57 -14.29 -1.25 2.95
N SER A 58 -14.88 -1.08 1.78
CA SER A 58 -16.32 -0.84 1.59
C SER A 58 -16.74 -1.33 0.21
N ASN A 59 -17.75 -2.19 0.14
CA ASN A 59 -18.34 -2.67 -1.12
C ASN A 59 -18.95 -1.56 -1.98
N GLN A 60 -19.06 -0.34 -1.45
CA GLN A 60 -19.53 0.83 -2.20
C GLN A 60 -18.39 1.60 -2.89
N SER A 61 -17.12 1.23 -2.66
CA SER A 61 -15.99 1.97 -3.18
C SER A 61 -14.78 1.09 -3.45
N CYS A 62 -13.92 0.87 -2.48
CA CYS A 62 -12.74 0.04 -2.62
C CYS A 62 -12.27 -0.57 -1.30
N ALA A 63 -11.41 -1.58 -1.37
CA ALA A 63 -10.58 -2.06 -0.28
C ALA A 63 -9.13 -1.64 -0.52
N LEU A 64 -8.43 -1.23 0.55
CA LEU A 64 -7.08 -0.69 0.49
C LEU A 64 -6.27 -1.08 1.72
N SER A 65 -4.99 -1.43 1.49
CA SER A 65 -3.98 -1.59 2.54
C SER A 65 -2.75 -0.76 2.16
N ALA A 66 -2.21 -0.04 3.15
CA ALA A 66 -1.12 0.91 2.96
C ALA A 66 0.11 0.60 3.82
N THR A 67 1.25 1.12 3.40
CA THR A 67 2.54 1.06 4.10
C THR A 67 3.32 2.35 3.88
N GLY A 68 4.06 2.80 4.88
CA GLY A 68 4.86 4.02 4.78
C GLY A 68 5.07 4.70 6.14
N THR A 69 5.39 5.99 6.10
CA THR A 69 5.47 6.82 7.30
C THR A 69 4.05 7.12 7.80
N GLY A 70 3.56 6.31 8.75
CA GLY A 70 2.17 6.23 9.18
C GLY A 70 1.53 7.55 9.58
N GLU A 71 2.30 8.48 10.12
CA GLU A 71 1.84 9.80 10.55
C GLU A 71 1.25 10.61 9.38
N TYR A 72 1.81 10.52 8.18
CA TYR A 72 1.28 11.18 6.98
C TYR A 72 0.03 10.49 6.47
N PHE A 73 -0.01 9.15 6.54
CA PHE A 73 -1.19 8.36 6.16
C PHE A 73 -2.38 8.65 7.07
N ILE A 74 -2.14 8.86 8.37
CA ILE A 74 -3.16 9.30 9.33
C ILE A 74 -3.66 10.70 8.99
N ARG A 75 -2.75 11.65 8.77
CA ARG A 75 -3.11 13.06 8.48
C ARG A 75 -3.97 13.19 7.22
N LEU A 76 -3.67 12.40 6.20
CA LEU A 76 -4.41 12.41 4.93
C LEU A 76 -5.58 11.42 4.91
N THR A 77 -5.73 10.57 5.93
CA THR A 77 -6.70 9.45 5.91
C THR A 77 -6.65 8.66 4.61
N VAL A 78 -5.42 8.31 4.18
CA VAL A 78 -5.09 7.85 2.82
C VAL A 78 -6.03 6.76 2.34
N ALA A 79 -6.28 5.72 3.14
CA ALA A 79 -7.10 4.60 2.71
C ALA A 79 -8.55 5.00 2.40
N ARG A 80 -9.14 5.86 3.23
CA ARG A 80 -10.49 6.36 2.99
C ARG A 80 -10.54 7.35 1.85
N GLU A 81 -9.54 8.23 1.74
CA GLU A 81 -9.51 9.27 0.71
C GLU A 81 -9.42 8.70 -0.71
N VAL A 82 -8.56 7.70 -0.95
CA VAL A 82 -8.51 6.98 -2.23
C VAL A 82 -9.89 6.41 -2.59
N CYS A 83 -10.53 5.71 -1.64
CA CYS A 83 -11.85 5.13 -1.88
C CYS A 83 -12.94 6.21 -2.04
N ALA A 84 -12.80 7.38 -1.40
CA ALA A 84 -13.71 8.52 -1.58
C ALA A 84 -13.58 9.14 -2.98
N LEU A 85 -12.36 9.27 -3.49
CA LEU A 85 -12.13 9.78 -4.85
C LEU A 85 -12.76 8.87 -5.91
N VAL A 86 -12.68 7.55 -5.71
CA VAL A 86 -13.39 6.59 -6.57
C VAL A 86 -14.89 6.78 -6.46
N GLN A 87 -15.43 6.79 -5.22
CA GLN A 87 -16.87 6.80 -4.96
C GLN A 87 -17.56 8.10 -5.35
N TYR A 88 -16.96 9.24 -5.04
CA TYR A 88 -17.63 10.54 -5.16
C TYR A 88 -17.13 11.39 -6.31
N LYS A 89 -15.90 11.16 -6.77
CA LYS A 89 -15.31 11.91 -7.88
C LYS A 89 -15.26 11.11 -9.17
N GLY A 90 -15.56 9.81 -9.11
CA GLY A 90 -15.58 8.93 -10.29
C GLY A 90 -14.22 8.68 -10.92
N LEU A 91 -13.13 8.84 -10.16
CA LEU A 91 -11.80 8.50 -10.66
C LEU A 91 -11.66 6.98 -10.76
N THR A 92 -10.83 6.51 -11.71
CA THR A 92 -10.39 5.11 -11.66
C THR A 92 -9.58 4.86 -10.39
N LEU A 93 -9.54 3.60 -9.93
CA LEU A 93 -8.79 3.24 -8.73
C LEU A 93 -7.31 3.65 -8.82
N GLN A 94 -6.69 3.43 -9.99
CA GLN A 94 -5.29 3.82 -10.21
C GLN A 94 -5.10 5.34 -10.17
N GLN A 95 -5.98 6.11 -10.81
CA GLN A 95 -5.91 7.58 -10.78
C GLN A 95 -6.05 8.13 -9.36
N ALA A 96 -6.96 7.56 -8.56
CA ALA A 96 -7.14 7.94 -7.17
C ALA A 96 -5.91 7.60 -6.33
N ALA A 97 -5.35 6.40 -6.49
CA ALA A 97 -4.12 5.98 -5.81
C ALA A 97 -2.95 6.89 -6.16
N ASP A 98 -2.72 7.16 -7.44
CA ASP A 98 -1.61 8.01 -7.90
C ASP A 98 -1.77 9.46 -7.44
N GLN A 99 -2.99 9.99 -7.44
CA GLN A 99 -3.23 11.34 -6.93
C GLN A 99 -2.81 11.45 -5.45
N ILE A 100 -3.20 10.49 -4.63
CA ILE A 100 -2.88 10.54 -3.20
C ILE A 100 -1.39 10.31 -2.95
N ILE A 101 -0.77 9.34 -3.60
CA ILE A 101 0.65 9.02 -3.37
C ILE A 101 1.57 10.09 -3.95
N HIS A 102 1.38 10.47 -5.23
CA HIS A 102 2.32 11.34 -5.96
C HIS A 102 2.00 12.83 -5.89
N LYS A 103 0.89 13.23 -5.25
CA LYS A 103 0.58 14.65 -5.04
C LYS A 103 0.41 14.97 -3.57
N GLU A 104 -0.61 14.36 -2.93
CA GLU A 104 -0.96 14.73 -1.56
C GLU A 104 0.13 14.28 -0.55
N LEU A 105 0.58 13.02 -0.65
CA LEU A 105 1.60 12.47 0.24
C LEU A 105 2.95 13.15 0.02
N GLU A 106 3.38 13.34 -1.23
CA GLU A 106 4.62 14.03 -1.56
C GLU A 106 4.60 15.50 -1.13
N SER A 107 3.45 16.18 -1.17
CA SER A 107 3.32 17.57 -0.68
C SER A 107 3.65 17.71 0.81
N LEU A 108 3.49 16.64 1.56
CA LEU A 108 3.85 16.56 2.98
C LEU A 108 5.25 15.97 3.21
N HIS A 109 6.02 15.73 2.15
CA HIS A 109 7.29 14.99 2.19
C HIS A 109 7.14 13.58 2.79
N GLY A 110 5.98 12.97 2.62
CA GLY A 110 5.70 11.61 3.05
C GLY A 110 6.12 10.59 2.00
N ASP A 111 6.46 9.40 2.45
CA ASP A 111 6.83 8.26 1.62
C ASP A 111 6.01 7.03 1.96
N GLY A 112 5.82 6.18 0.97
CA GLY A 112 5.12 4.92 1.14
C GLY A 112 4.40 4.46 -0.11
N GLY A 113 3.44 3.56 0.10
CA GLY A 113 2.65 3.01 -1.00
C GLY A 113 1.40 2.27 -0.50
N LEU A 114 0.62 1.84 -1.46
CA LEU A 114 -0.64 1.14 -1.21
C LEU A 114 -0.94 0.09 -2.27
N ILE A 115 -1.80 -0.83 -1.89
CA ILE A 115 -2.49 -1.76 -2.78
C ILE A 115 -4.00 -1.60 -2.59
N ALA A 116 -4.77 -1.71 -3.67
CA ALA A 116 -6.21 -1.53 -3.59
C ALA A 116 -6.96 -2.41 -4.61
N ILE A 117 -8.24 -2.70 -4.31
CA ILE A 117 -9.16 -3.43 -5.19
C ILE A 117 -10.56 -2.84 -5.08
N THR A 118 -11.30 -2.83 -6.20
CA THR A 118 -12.72 -2.48 -6.24
C THR A 118 -13.60 -3.74 -6.31
N PRO A 119 -14.91 -3.65 -6.01
CA PRO A 119 -15.84 -4.78 -6.13
C PRO A 119 -15.99 -5.34 -7.55
N ASP A 120 -15.70 -4.53 -8.58
CA ASP A 120 -15.68 -4.94 -9.99
C ASP A 120 -14.33 -5.53 -10.43
N GLY A 121 -13.38 -5.71 -9.49
CA GLY A 121 -12.11 -6.40 -9.72
C GLY A 121 -10.99 -5.53 -10.29
N GLN A 122 -11.14 -4.20 -10.33
CA GLN A 122 -10.00 -3.33 -10.66
C GLN A 122 -8.97 -3.41 -9.54
N LEU A 123 -7.72 -3.66 -9.93
CA LEU A 123 -6.55 -3.69 -9.03
C LEU A 123 -5.68 -2.48 -9.29
N ALA A 124 -5.22 -1.84 -8.22
CA ALA A 124 -4.25 -0.75 -8.29
C ALA A 124 -3.18 -0.88 -7.22
N TRP A 125 -2.02 -0.33 -7.51
CA TRP A 125 -0.96 -0.04 -6.54
C TRP A 125 -0.29 1.26 -6.93
N SER A 126 0.17 1.98 -5.92
CA SER A 126 0.94 3.20 -6.12
C SER A 126 1.94 3.35 -4.98
N PHE A 127 3.15 3.82 -5.28
CA PHE A 127 4.19 4.05 -4.29
C PHE A 127 5.20 5.07 -4.81
N ASN A 128 5.78 5.87 -3.91
CA ASN A 128 6.81 6.87 -4.20
C ASN A 128 8.16 6.55 -3.58
N THR A 129 8.35 5.32 -3.11
CA THR A 129 9.62 4.77 -2.64
C THR A 129 10.37 4.09 -3.79
N PRO A 130 11.68 3.79 -3.66
CA PRO A 130 12.44 3.09 -4.70
C PRO A 130 11.86 1.73 -5.11
N GLY A 131 11.11 1.09 -4.21
CA GLY A 131 10.42 -0.16 -4.49
C GLY A 131 9.37 -0.50 -3.43
N MET A 132 8.42 -1.32 -3.82
CA MET A 132 7.41 -1.91 -2.93
C MET A 132 7.20 -3.37 -3.33
N PHE A 133 7.45 -4.30 -2.41
CA PHE A 133 7.15 -5.71 -2.61
C PHE A 133 5.65 -5.89 -2.76
N ARG A 134 5.22 -6.44 -3.88
CA ARG A 134 3.80 -6.63 -4.19
C ARG A 134 3.57 -7.86 -5.04
N ALA A 135 2.41 -8.46 -4.85
CA ALA A 135 1.96 -9.57 -5.67
C ALA A 135 0.47 -9.42 -5.97
N LYS A 136 0.05 -9.96 -7.11
CA LYS A 136 -1.37 -10.13 -7.42
C LYS A 136 -1.64 -11.49 -8.04
N LEU A 137 -2.80 -12.04 -7.73
CA LEU A 137 -3.35 -13.25 -8.32
C LEU A 137 -4.81 -12.99 -8.64
N THR A 138 -5.22 -13.32 -9.86
CA THR A 138 -6.63 -13.28 -10.29
C THR A 138 -7.08 -14.68 -10.64
N GLU A 139 -8.38 -14.94 -10.61
CA GLU A 139 -8.95 -16.24 -10.99
C GLU A 139 -8.51 -16.62 -12.42
N GLY A 140 -7.94 -17.81 -12.58
CA GLY A 140 -7.37 -18.27 -13.86
C GLY A 140 -6.11 -17.52 -14.34
N GLY A 141 -5.66 -16.52 -13.60
CA GLY A 141 -4.47 -15.73 -13.91
C GLY A 141 -3.18 -16.36 -13.37
N LYS A 142 -2.04 -15.84 -13.85
CA LYS A 142 -0.72 -16.19 -13.30
C LYS A 142 -0.39 -15.24 -12.14
N LEU A 143 0.27 -15.78 -11.12
CA LEU A 143 0.85 -14.95 -10.04
C LEU A 143 1.83 -13.95 -10.65
N GLN A 144 1.63 -12.68 -10.37
CA GLN A 144 2.52 -11.59 -10.74
C GLN A 144 3.15 -11.02 -9.49
N ILE A 145 4.48 -10.86 -9.50
CA ILE A 145 5.26 -10.32 -8.39
C ILE A 145 6.06 -9.14 -8.91
N GLY A 146 6.16 -8.08 -8.13
CA GLY A 146 6.95 -6.91 -8.46
C GLY A 146 7.59 -6.29 -7.23
N ILE A 147 8.69 -5.57 -7.44
CA ILE A 147 9.42 -4.84 -6.39
C ILE A 147 9.59 -3.38 -6.83
N TYR A 148 10.24 -3.15 -7.97
CA TYR A 148 10.53 -1.84 -8.54
C TYR A 148 9.41 -1.36 -9.46
N ASN A 149 9.48 -0.10 -9.93
CA ASN A 149 8.49 0.47 -10.85
C ASN A 149 8.41 -0.29 -12.17
N ASP A 150 9.52 -0.77 -12.71
CA ASP A 150 9.52 -1.63 -13.87
C ASP A 150 9.06 -3.03 -13.47
N LEU A 151 8.05 -3.54 -14.17
CA LEU A 151 7.59 -4.92 -14.07
C LEU A 151 8.65 -5.87 -14.64
N SER A 152 9.77 -6.03 -13.96
CA SER A 152 10.64 -7.16 -14.21
C SER A 152 9.90 -8.39 -13.68
N LEU A 153 9.32 -9.18 -14.60
CA LEU A 153 8.72 -10.47 -14.32
C LEU A 153 9.79 -11.39 -13.74
N ILE A 154 9.89 -11.47 -12.43
CA ILE A 154 10.65 -12.52 -11.79
C ILE A 154 9.82 -13.78 -11.95
N HIS A 155 10.21 -14.62 -12.92
CA HIS A 155 9.66 -15.97 -13.07
C HIS A 155 10.20 -16.83 -11.93
N ILE A 156 9.45 -16.96 -10.85
CA ILE A 156 9.73 -18.00 -9.84
C ILE A 156 9.18 -19.29 -10.43
N ARG A 157 10.06 -20.16 -10.91
CA ARG A 157 9.72 -21.57 -11.13
C ARG A 157 9.67 -22.22 -9.76
N CYS A 158 8.49 -22.60 -9.30
CA CYS A 158 8.37 -23.63 -8.27
C CYS A 158 8.83 -24.96 -8.88
N VAL A 159 9.88 -25.56 -8.28
CA VAL A 159 10.32 -26.94 -8.56
C VAL A 159 9.49 -27.89 -7.72
#